data_66c519eb1d81ed9e94d221acf79d398d
#
_entry.id   66c519eb1d81ed9e94d221acf79d398d
#
_cell.length_a   1.000
_cell.length_b   1.000
_cell.length_c   1.000
_cell.angle_alpha   90.00
_cell.angle_beta   90.00
_cell.angle_gamma   90.00
#
_symmetry.space_group_name_H-M   'P 1'
#
loop_
_entity.id
_entity.type
_entity.pdbx_description
1 polymer ?
#
loop_
_entity_poly.entity_id
_entity_poly.type
_entity_poly.pdbx_seq_one_letter_code
_entity_poly.pdbx_strand_id
1 'polypeptide(L)'
;MDLIHYSLKENEMKTDGGVMTNETKKYAETYGGMAGAVLPLIIMMGTMIFMVAFGMRSTKNFWSAGYFAVLAGFLVYKDKKAFQKALIDGVRDNIFAFMIACFLFAGVMSKILTASHLIEALLYVMTKINMSPALMPIICFFICVVLSSATGSAAGALNTAGPLLIPLSVGMGCNVNLICGAILAGSCFGDNLAPISDTTIASSLSQEVDVMKVVRSRFKYALIA
;
A
#
# COMPACT_ATOMS: atom_id res chain seq x y z
N MET A 1 -38.23 22.41 19.51
CA MET A 1 -38.32 20.94 19.35
C MET A 1 -37.21 20.43 18.43
N ASP A 2 -36.65 21.29 17.59
CA ASP A 2 -35.63 20.89 16.59
C ASP A 2 -34.16 20.77 17.08
N LEU A 3 -33.83 21.47 18.18
CA LEU A 3 -32.48 21.41 18.78
C LEU A 3 -32.18 20.07 19.48
N ILE A 4 -33.17 19.42 20.03
CA ILE A 4 -33.02 18.11 20.67
C ILE A 4 -32.85 17.01 19.62
N HIS A 5 -33.52 17.13 18.49
CA HIS A 5 -33.38 16.21 17.36
C HIS A 5 -32.01 16.33 16.69
N TYR A 6 -31.45 17.56 16.63
CA TYR A 6 -30.10 17.80 16.09
C TYR A 6 -29.00 17.24 17.02
N SER A 7 -29.19 17.43 18.36
CA SER A 7 -28.26 16.90 19.37
C SER A 7 -28.27 15.37 19.44
N LEU A 8 -29.41 14.73 19.23
CA LEU A 8 -29.49 13.26 19.17
C LEU A 8 -28.84 12.71 17.91
N LYS A 9 -28.99 13.39 16.77
CA LYS A 9 -28.37 13.00 15.50
C LYS A 9 -26.84 13.24 15.50
N GLU A 10 -26.39 14.27 16.23
CA GLU A 10 -24.96 14.55 16.40
C GLU A 10 -24.29 13.57 17.38
N ASN A 11 -25.03 13.07 18.39
CA ASN A 11 -24.59 11.99 19.27
C ASN A 11 -24.57 10.63 18.55
N GLU A 12 -25.52 10.35 17.64
CA GLU A 12 -25.49 9.15 16.82
C GLU A 12 -24.31 9.18 15.81
N MET A 13 -23.97 10.35 15.26
CA MET A 13 -22.79 10.50 14.38
C MET A 13 -21.45 10.47 15.13
N LYS A 14 -21.40 10.81 16.41
CA LYS A 14 -20.19 10.72 17.25
C LYS A 14 -19.96 9.33 17.83
N THR A 15 -20.95 8.46 17.84
CA THR A 15 -20.82 7.06 18.30
C THR A 15 -20.37 6.10 17.21
N ASP A 16 -20.26 6.53 15.95
CA ASP A 16 -19.77 5.71 14.84
C ASP A 16 -18.24 5.73 14.70
N GLY A 17 -17.55 6.54 15.49
CA GLY A 17 -16.08 6.59 15.58
C GLY A 17 -15.54 5.73 16.72
N GLY A 18 -15.20 4.48 16.47
CA GLY A 18 -14.23 3.73 17.28
C GLY A 18 -14.72 3.02 18.55
N VAL A 19 -15.98 3.11 18.93
CA VAL A 19 -16.53 2.26 19.99
C VAL A 19 -17.13 1.02 19.36
N MET A 20 -16.52 -0.15 19.60
CA MET A 20 -17.15 -1.44 19.26
C MET A 20 -18.53 -1.48 19.87
N THR A 21 -19.57 -1.31 19.08
CA THR A 21 -20.95 -1.47 19.51
C THR A 21 -21.16 -2.91 19.99
N ASN A 22 -22.16 -3.14 20.85
CA ASN A 22 -22.47 -4.50 21.33
C ASN A 22 -22.74 -5.50 20.21
N GLU A 23 -23.10 -5.02 19.01
CA GLU A 23 -23.22 -5.85 17.81
C GLU A 23 -21.86 -6.31 17.29
N THR A 24 -20.83 -5.47 17.25
CA THR A 24 -19.47 -5.87 16.86
C THR A 24 -18.85 -6.85 17.84
N LYS A 25 -19.16 -6.76 19.14
CA LYS A 25 -18.76 -7.81 20.12
C LYS A 25 -19.35 -9.18 19.78
N LYS A 26 -20.53 -9.25 19.19
CA LYS A 26 -21.18 -10.51 18.79
C LYS A 26 -20.48 -11.18 17.61
N TYR A 27 -19.78 -10.42 16.75
CA TYR A 27 -19.01 -10.97 15.63
C TYR A 27 -17.66 -11.58 16.06
N ALA A 28 -17.19 -11.30 17.27
CA ALA A 28 -15.85 -11.71 17.74
C ALA A 28 -15.84 -13.08 18.43
N GLU A 29 -16.98 -13.79 18.55
CA GLU A 29 -17.01 -15.13 19.14
C GLU A 29 -16.39 -16.17 18.20
N THR A 30 -15.17 -16.59 18.55
CA THR A 30 -14.44 -17.63 17.82
C THR A 30 -14.32 -18.92 18.67
N TYR A 31 -14.14 -20.06 18.01
CA TYR A 31 -13.72 -21.27 18.68
C TYR A 31 -12.29 -21.07 19.22
N GLY A 32 -12.16 -20.96 20.54
CA GLY A 32 -10.85 -20.68 21.17
C GLY A 32 -10.61 -19.23 21.58
N GLY A 33 -11.64 -18.37 21.56
CA GLY A 33 -11.55 -16.99 22.04
C GLY A 33 -10.51 -16.15 21.28
N MET A 34 -9.64 -15.44 22.00
CA MET A 34 -8.65 -14.56 21.41
C MET A 34 -7.63 -15.29 20.52
N ALA A 35 -7.24 -16.53 20.87
CA ALA A 35 -6.35 -17.34 20.04
C ALA A 35 -6.99 -17.69 18.69
N GLY A 36 -8.29 -17.98 18.68
CA GLY A 36 -9.03 -18.22 17.44
C GLY A 36 -9.13 -16.99 16.54
N ALA A 37 -9.24 -15.78 17.12
CA ALA A 37 -9.29 -14.54 16.35
C ALA A 37 -7.95 -14.22 15.63
N VAL A 38 -6.82 -14.64 16.20
CA VAL A 38 -5.48 -14.41 15.61
C VAL A 38 -5.12 -15.48 14.58
N LEU A 39 -5.78 -16.63 14.59
CA LEU A 39 -5.46 -17.78 13.72
C LEU A 39 -5.47 -17.43 12.22
N PRO A 40 -6.44 -16.69 11.66
CA PRO A 40 -6.43 -16.30 10.25
C PRO A 40 -5.19 -15.49 9.88
N LEU A 41 -4.73 -14.60 10.77
CA LEU A 41 -3.51 -13.81 10.55
C LEU A 41 -2.26 -14.70 10.54
N ILE A 42 -2.17 -15.65 11.47
CA ILE A 42 -1.05 -16.62 11.53
C ILE A 42 -1.03 -17.48 10.26
N ILE A 43 -2.18 -17.93 9.78
CA ILE A 43 -2.28 -18.72 8.54
C ILE A 43 -1.86 -17.87 7.33
N MET A 44 -2.27 -16.61 7.26
CA MET A 44 -1.84 -15.70 6.20
C MET A 44 -0.31 -15.55 6.18
N MET A 45 0.28 -15.23 7.34
CA MET A 45 1.73 -15.08 7.46
C MET A 45 2.48 -16.38 7.17
N GLY A 46 2.01 -17.50 7.70
CA GLY A 46 2.59 -18.82 7.45
C GLY A 46 2.54 -19.20 5.97
N THR A 47 1.42 -18.94 5.30
CA THR A 47 1.28 -19.19 3.86
C THR A 47 2.22 -18.30 3.04
N MET A 48 2.38 -17.03 3.41
CA MET A 48 3.34 -16.13 2.76
C MET A 48 4.78 -16.62 2.92
N ILE A 49 5.18 -16.99 4.13
CA ILE A 49 6.53 -17.54 4.41
C ILE A 49 6.76 -18.83 3.61
N PHE A 50 5.78 -19.74 3.63
CA PHE A 50 5.83 -20.98 2.87
C PHE A 50 6.04 -20.72 1.38
N MET A 51 5.28 -19.81 0.77
CA MET A 51 5.40 -19.46 -0.65
C MET A 51 6.78 -18.90 -0.99
N VAL A 52 7.33 -18.04 -0.15
CA VAL A 52 8.68 -17.49 -0.34
C VAL A 52 9.73 -18.59 -0.24
N ALA A 53 9.62 -19.51 0.73
CA ALA A 53 10.54 -20.62 0.92
C ALA A 53 10.56 -21.59 -0.28
N PHE A 54 9.41 -21.83 -0.91
CA PHE A 54 9.28 -22.66 -2.11
C PHE A 54 9.54 -21.91 -3.42
N GLY A 55 10.06 -20.68 -3.36
CA GLY A 55 10.44 -19.91 -4.55
C GLY A 55 9.28 -19.30 -5.34
N MET A 56 8.05 -19.38 -4.83
CA MET A 56 6.85 -18.79 -5.46
C MET A 56 6.76 -17.28 -5.16
N ARG A 57 7.69 -16.50 -5.74
CA ARG A 57 7.87 -15.06 -5.45
C ARG A 57 7.00 -14.13 -6.29
N SER A 58 6.03 -14.66 -7.03
CA SER A 58 5.13 -13.82 -7.84
C SER A 58 4.12 -13.11 -6.95
N THR A 59 3.89 -11.81 -7.21
CA THR A 59 2.86 -11.01 -6.51
C THR A 59 1.47 -11.66 -6.57
N LYS A 60 1.15 -12.35 -7.68
CA LYS A 60 -0.13 -13.07 -7.84
C LYS A 60 -0.30 -14.20 -6.83
N ASN A 61 0.80 -14.85 -6.44
CA ASN A 61 0.76 -15.94 -5.47
C ASN A 61 0.41 -15.43 -4.06
N PHE A 62 0.82 -14.20 -3.71
CA PHE A 62 0.50 -13.62 -2.41
C PHE A 62 -1.00 -13.38 -2.20
N TRP A 63 -1.78 -13.18 -3.26
CA TRP A 63 -3.23 -13.05 -3.14
C TRP A 63 -3.88 -14.33 -2.62
N SER A 64 -3.33 -15.50 -2.94
CA SER A 64 -3.85 -16.77 -2.42
C SER A 64 -3.73 -16.88 -0.89
N ALA A 65 -2.72 -16.26 -0.27
CA ALA A 65 -2.59 -16.22 1.19
C ALA A 65 -3.78 -15.50 1.85
N GLY A 66 -4.29 -14.44 1.21
CA GLY A 66 -5.50 -13.74 1.66
C GLY A 66 -6.74 -14.63 1.61
N TYR A 67 -6.92 -15.40 0.53
CA TYR A 67 -8.04 -16.36 0.43
C TYR A 67 -7.97 -17.44 1.50
N PHE A 68 -6.78 -18.00 1.78
CA PHE A 68 -6.62 -18.97 2.86
C PHE A 68 -6.92 -18.38 4.23
N ALA A 69 -6.55 -17.11 4.47
CA ALA A 69 -6.86 -16.42 5.72
C ALA A 69 -8.37 -16.22 5.90
N VAL A 70 -9.09 -15.79 4.86
CA VAL A 70 -10.55 -15.63 4.89
C VAL A 70 -11.25 -16.98 5.11
N LEU A 71 -10.79 -18.04 4.43
CA LEU A 71 -11.33 -19.39 4.61
C LEU A 71 -11.11 -19.89 6.05
N ALA A 72 -9.91 -19.68 6.59
CA ALA A 72 -9.60 -20.02 7.97
C ALA A 72 -10.48 -19.24 8.97
N GLY A 73 -10.67 -17.95 8.74
CA GLY A 73 -11.61 -17.12 9.51
C GLY A 73 -13.02 -17.72 9.50
N PHE A 74 -13.52 -18.06 8.31
CA PHE A 74 -14.84 -18.68 8.18
C PHE A 74 -14.99 -19.99 8.96
N LEU A 75 -13.94 -20.79 9.03
CA LEU A 75 -13.96 -22.05 9.78
C LEU A 75 -13.93 -21.86 11.30
N VAL A 76 -13.19 -20.82 11.76
CA VAL A 76 -12.94 -20.57 13.18
C VAL A 76 -14.05 -19.80 13.87
N TYR A 77 -14.84 -19.04 13.12
CA TYR A 77 -15.98 -18.30 13.68
C TYR A 77 -17.15 -19.22 14.00
N LYS A 78 -17.73 -19.08 15.21
CA LYS A 78 -18.88 -19.87 15.67
C LYS A 78 -20.14 -19.56 14.88
N ASP A 79 -20.43 -18.28 14.68
CA ASP A 79 -21.57 -17.80 13.89
C ASP A 79 -21.11 -17.40 12.49
N LYS A 80 -21.32 -18.29 11.53
CA LYS A 80 -20.93 -18.09 10.12
C LYS A 80 -21.73 -16.96 9.44
N LYS A 81 -23.00 -16.75 9.85
CA LYS A 81 -23.83 -15.67 9.33
C LYS A 81 -23.33 -14.30 9.82
N ALA A 82 -22.91 -14.24 11.09
CA ALA A 82 -22.29 -13.05 11.66
C ALA A 82 -20.96 -12.71 10.97
N PHE A 83 -20.13 -13.71 10.69
CA PHE A 83 -18.88 -13.54 9.94
C PHE A 83 -19.13 -13.02 8.52
N GLN A 84 -20.09 -13.61 7.78
CA GLN A 84 -20.46 -13.13 6.45
C GLN A 84 -20.96 -11.69 6.47
N LYS A 85 -21.81 -11.35 7.46
CA LYS A 85 -22.30 -9.98 7.62
C LYS A 85 -21.15 -9.02 7.88
N ALA A 86 -20.21 -9.38 8.78
CA ALA A 86 -19.04 -8.55 9.07
C ALA A 86 -18.15 -8.33 7.84
N LEU A 87 -17.96 -9.35 6.98
CA LEU A 87 -17.24 -9.20 5.72
C LEU A 87 -17.94 -8.24 4.77
N ILE A 88 -19.26 -8.35 4.63
CA ILE A 88 -20.05 -7.47 3.76
C ILE A 88 -20.03 -6.04 4.30
N ASP A 89 -20.20 -5.86 5.60
CA ASP A 89 -20.16 -4.54 6.25
C ASP A 89 -18.79 -3.89 6.07
N GLY A 90 -17.68 -4.65 6.19
CA GLY A 90 -16.32 -4.16 5.90
C GLY A 90 -16.13 -3.71 4.44
N VAL A 91 -16.73 -4.40 3.47
CA VAL A 91 -16.68 -3.98 2.06
C VAL A 91 -17.56 -2.75 1.79
N ARG A 92 -18.65 -2.59 2.56
CA ARG A 92 -19.56 -1.43 2.45
C ARG A 92 -19.04 -0.19 3.14
N ASP A 93 -17.96 -0.29 3.91
CA ASP A 93 -17.37 0.84 4.60
C ASP A 93 -16.89 1.91 3.61
N ASN A 94 -17.16 3.17 3.93
CA ASN A 94 -16.75 4.31 3.10
C ASN A 94 -15.24 4.38 2.92
N ILE A 95 -14.47 3.96 3.93
CA ILE A 95 -13.00 3.88 3.88
C ILE A 95 -12.58 2.90 2.78
N PHE A 96 -13.20 1.72 2.73
CA PHE A 96 -12.89 0.71 1.72
C PHE A 96 -13.21 1.19 0.30
N ALA A 97 -14.36 1.83 0.10
CA ALA A 97 -14.75 2.42 -1.18
C ALA A 97 -13.76 3.51 -1.62
N PHE A 98 -13.34 4.38 -0.70
CA PHE A 98 -12.34 5.41 -0.96
C PHE A 98 -10.98 4.80 -1.34
N MET A 99 -10.52 3.77 -0.64
CA MET A 99 -9.28 3.06 -0.96
C MET A 99 -9.32 2.46 -2.37
N ILE A 100 -10.42 1.80 -2.75
CA ILE A 100 -10.58 1.25 -4.11
C ILE A 100 -10.48 2.36 -5.16
N ALA A 101 -11.18 3.48 -4.95
CA ALA A 101 -11.11 4.61 -5.86
C ALA A 101 -9.67 5.14 -6.01
N CYS A 102 -8.93 5.30 -4.90
CA CYS A 102 -7.54 5.73 -4.92
C CYS A 102 -6.65 4.75 -5.70
N PHE A 103 -6.82 3.45 -5.51
CA PHE A 103 -6.04 2.44 -6.25
C PHE A 103 -6.33 2.44 -7.75
N LEU A 104 -7.59 2.64 -8.14
CA LEU A 104 -7.97 2.77 -9.55
C LEU A 104 -7.32 4.00 -10.18
N PHE A 105 -7.41 5.16 -9.54
CA PHE A 105 -6.79 6.38 -10.04
C PHE A 105 -5.27 6.29 -10.08
N ALA A 106 -4.62 5.73 -9.06
CA ALA A 106 -3.18 5.49 -9.05
C ALA A 106 -2.75 4.56 -10.19
N GLY A 107 -3.51 3.50 -10.47
CA GLY A 107 -3.27 2.60 -11.59
C GLY A 107 -3.39 3.30 -12.96
N VAL A 108 -4.40 4.14 -13.14
CA VAL A 108 -4.56 4.95 -14.36
C VAL A 108 -3.40 5.94 -14.51
N MET A 109 -3.03 6.63 -13.43
CA MET A 109 -1.90 7.59 -13.43
C MET A 109 -0.58 6.91 -13.80
N SER A 110 -0.31 5.73 -13.24
CA SER A 110 0.87 4.92 -13.59
C SER A 110 0.91 4.58 -15.09
N LYS A 111 -0.21 4.21 -15.68
CA LYS A 111 -0.30 3.94 -17.14
C LYS A 111 -0.08 5.18 -17.98
N ILE A 112 -0.63 6.32 -17.58
CA ILE A 112 -0.43 7.60 -18.28
C ILE A 112 1.05 8.00 -18.25
N LEU A 113 1.70 7.91 -17.08
CA LEU A 113 3.12 8.23 -16.94
C LEU A 113 4.01 7.30 -17.77
N THR A 114 3.67 6.01 -17.86
CA THR A 114 4.37 5.08 -18.73
C THR A 114 4.18 5.44 -20.21
N ALA A 115 2.96 5.78 -20.61
CA ALA A 115 2.64 6.12 -21.99
C ALA A 115 3.18 7.51 -22.43
N SER A 116 3.47 8.39 -21.46
CA SER A 116 4.02 9.73 -21.73
C SER A 116 5.50 9.72 -22.09
N HIS A 117 6.18 8.56 -22.08
CA HIS A 117 7.61 8.43 -22.31
C HIS A 117 8.48 9.33 -21.40
N LEU A 118 7.97 9.64 -20.20
CA LEU A 118 8.67 10.51 -19.23
C LEU A 118 10.06 10.00 -18.89
N ILE A 119 10.20 8.65 -18.76
CA ILE A 119 11.46 8.02 -18.39
C ILE A 119 12.46 8.14 -19.54
N GLU A 120 12.04 7.88 -20.76
CA GLU A 120 12.87 8.04 -21.97
C GLU A 120 13.31 9.47 -22.15
N ALA A 121 12.43 10.45 -21.89
CA ALA A 121 12.78 11.86 -21.92
C ALA A 121 13.84 12.23 -20.88
N LEU A 122 13.71 11.73 -19.65
CA LEU A 122 14.71 11.91 -18.60
C LEU A 122 16.05 11.29 -18.99
N LEU A 123 16.05 10.07 -19.52
CA LEU A 123 17.26 9.40 -19.99
C LEU A 123 17.93 10.17 -21.14
N TYR A 124 17.16 10.70 -22.09
CA TYR A 124 17.70 11.51 -23.17
C TYR A 124 18.42 12.78 -22.65
N VAL A 125 17.85 13.44 -21.66
CA VAL A 125 18.50 14.60 -21.02
C VAL A 125 19.81 14.18 -20.36
N MET A 126 19.83 13.05 -19.66
CA MET A 126 21.03 12.53 -18.98
C MET A 126 22.17 12.18 -19.95
N THR A 127 21.85 11.54 -21.07
CA THR A 127 22.85 11.19 -22.08
C THR A 127 23.44 12.44 -22.76
N LYS A 128 22.63 13.49 -22.94
CA LYS A 128 23.09 14.77 -23.49
C LYS A 128 24.08 15.52 -22.59
N ILE A 129 23.99 15.35 -21.28
CA ILE A 129 24.88 16.03 -20.30
C ILE A 129 26.21 15.29 -20.12
N ASN A 130 26.48 14.22 -20.88
CA ASN A 130 27.70 13.38 -20.76
C ASN A 130 27.97 12.95 -19.30
N MET A 131 26.98 12.41 -18.66
CA MET A 131 26.99 12.17 -17.23
C MET A 131 27.93 11.03 -16.84
N SER A 132 28.70 11.25 -15.78
CA SER A 132 29.59 10.21 -15.25
C SER A 132 28.77 8.99 -14.75
N PRO A 133 29.23 7.76 -15.06
CA PRO A 133 28.61 6.54 -14.54
C PRO A 133 28.46 6.52 -13.02
N ALA A 134 29.31 7.22 -12.29
CA ALA A 134 29.25 7.32 -10.83
C ALA A 134 28.01 8.05 -10.30
N LEU A 135 27.42 8.95 -11.10
CA LEU A 135 26.19 9.69 -10.75
C LEU A 135 24.91 8.92 -11.07
N MET A 136 25.00 7.87 -11.88
CA MET A 136 23.84 7.12 -12.36
C MET A 136 22.96 6.55 -11.22
N PRO A 137 23.51 5.99 -10.11
CA PRO A 137 22.68 5.52 -9.00
C PRO A 137 21.85 6.63 -8.36
N ILE A 138 22.45 7.83 -8.20
CA ILE A 138 21.77 8.99 -7.62
C ILE A 138 20.58 9.41 -8.49
N ILE A 139 20.78 9.39 -9.79
CA ILE A 139 19.75 9.76 -10.76
C ILE A 139 18.65 8.71 -10.81
N CYS A 140 18.98 7.44 -10.84
CA CYS A 140 18.01 6.35 -10.74
C CYS A 140 17.16 6.48 -9.47
N PHE A 141 17.79 6.84 -8.36
CA PHE A 141 17.08 7.10 -7.11
C PHE A 141 16.07 8.23 -7.27
N PHE A 142 16.47 9.41 -7.77
CA PHE A 142 15.57 10.55 -7.91
C PHE A 142 14.47 10.32 -8.95
N ILE A 143 14.74 9.66 -10.06
CA ILE A 143 13.71 9.27 -11.03
C ILE A 143 12.66 8.40 -10.36
N CYS A 144 13.08 7.39 -9.60
CA CYS A 144 12.18 6.50 -8.91
C CYS A 144 11.41 7.21 -7.79
N VAL A 145 12.02 8.17 -7.08
CA VAL A 145 11.32 9.03 -6.11
C VAL A 145 10.18 9.79 -6.78
N VAL A 146 10.47 10.49 -7.89
CA VAL A 146 9.45 11.28 -8.61
C VAL A 146 8.34 10.37 -9.13
N LEU A 147 8.71 9.25 -9.75
CA LEU A 147 7.76 8.31 -10.34
C LEU A 147 6.86 7.67 -9.26
N SER A 148 7.46 7.23 -8.17
CA SER A 148 6.75 6.62 -7.06
C SER A 148 5.85 7.62 -6.32
N SER A 149 6.33 8.84 -6.11
CA SER A 149 5.52 9.91 -5.50
C SER A 149 4.32 10.30 -6.39
N ALA A 150 4.51 10.33 -7.71
CA ALA A 150 3.46 10.65 -8.67
C ALA A 150 2.44 9.53 -8.84
N THR A 151 2.86 8.27 -8.74
CA THR A 151 1.96 7.11 -8.87
C THR A 151 1.37 6.64 -7.54
N GLY A 152 1.97 7.02 -6.41
CA GLY A 152 1.61 6.53 -5.09
C GLY A 152 1.89 5.02 -4.91
N SER A 153 2.85 4.47 -5.66
CA SER A 153 3.14 3.03 -5.61
C SER A 153 4.61 2.72 -5.90
N ALA A 154 5.30 2.17 -4.91
CA ALA A 154 6.68 1.69 -5.07
C ALA A 154 6.76 0.57 -6.13
N ALA A 155 5.82 -0.38 -6.12
CA ALA A 155 5.78 -1.46 -7.10
C ALA A 155 5.52 -0.94 -8.53
N GLY A 156 4.67 0.09 -8.68
CA GLY A 156 4.44 0.76 -9.96
C GLY A 156 5.70 1.39 -10.51
N ALA A 157 6.45 2.12 -9.68
CA ALA A 157 7.71 2.74 -10.06
C ALA A 157 8.79 1.68 -10.42
N LEU A 158 8.92 0.63 -9.62
CA LEU A 158 9.86 -0.47 -9.88
C LEU A 158 9.59 -1.17 -11.22
N ASN A 159 8.31 -1.50 -11.49
CA ASN A 159 7.91 -2.21 -12.71
C ASN A 159 8.05 -1.34 -13.97
N THR A 160 7.99 -0.01 -13.81
CA THR A 160 8.10 0.93 -14.92
C THR A 160 9.57 1.34 -15.16
N ALA A 161 10.26 1.78 -14.11
CA ALA A 161 11.63 2.29 -14.22
C ALA A 161 12.69 1.18 -14.31
N GLY A 162 12.49 0.06 -13.60
CA GLY A 162 13.46 -1.02 -13.54
C GLY A 162 13.90 -1.56 -14.91
N PRO A 163 12.97 -1.99 -15.78
CA PRO A 163 13.27 -2.54 -17.09
C PRO A 163 14.02 -1.57 -18.01
N LEU A 164 13.93 -0.27 -17.77
CA LEU A 164 14.60 0.77 -18.57
C LEU A 164 15.93 1.21 -17.96
N LEU A 165 15.94 1.50 -16.65
CA LEU A 165 17.12 2.04 -15.97
C LEU A 165 18.22 1.00 -15.80
N ILE A 166 17.87 -0.27 -15.54
CA ILE A 166 18.88 -1.32 -15.32
C ILE A 166 19.70 -1.58 -16.59
N PRO A 167 19.11 -1.90 -17.75
CA PRO A 167 19.89 -2.13 -18.97
C PRO A 167 20.72 -0.93 -19.40
N LEU A 168 20.15 0.29 -19.26
CA LEU A 168 20.89 1.51 -19.56
C LEU A 168 22.12 1.67 -18.68
N SER A 169 21.98 1.49 -17.37
CA SER A 169 23.08 1.61 -16.41
C SER A 169 24.15 0.56 -16.64
N VAL A 170 23.77 -0.65 -17.03
CA VAL A 170 24.71 -1.73 -17.43
C VAL A 170 25.48 -1.33 -18.67
N GLY A 171 24.83 -0.76 -19.69
CA GLY A 171 25.46 -0.25 -20.91
C GLY A 171 26.47 0.86 -20.64
N MET A 172 26.29 1.63 -19.56
CA MET A 172 27.25 2.65 -19.08
C MET A 172 28.36 2.09 -18.17
N GLY A 173 28.42 0.78 -17.93
CA GLY A 173 29.41 0.15 -17.06
C GLY A 173 29.17 0.31 -15.57
N CYS A 174 27.93 0.64 -15.14
CA CYS A 174 27.60 0.80 -13.72
C CYS A 174 27.47 -0.56 -13.02
N ASN A 175 27.69 -0.57 -11.70
CA ASN A 175 27.44 -1.74 -10.88
C ASN A 175 25.93 -1.99 -10.74
N VAL A 176 25.46 -3.15 -11.25
CA VAL A 176 24.04 -3.53 -11.28
C VAL A 176 23.42 -3.56 -9.88
N ASN A 177 24.14 -4.08 -8.89
CA ASN A 177 23.61 -4.18 -7.51
C ASN A 177 23.38 -2.79 -6.92
N LEU A 178 24.26 -1.84 -7.18
CA LEU A 178 24.10 -0.46 -6.71
C LEU A 178 22.91 0.22 -7.39
N ILE A 179 22.73 0.00 -8.70
CA ILE A 179 21.59 0.53 -9.45
C ILE A 179 20.27 -0.07 -8.95
N CYS A 180 20.20 -1.38 -8.78
CA CYS A 180 19.01 -2.04 -8.23
C CYS A 180 18.68 -1.52 -6.82
N GLY A 181 19.70 -1.34 -5.98
CA GLY A 181 19.53 -0.74 -4.65
C GLY A 181 18.99 0.70 -4.71
N ALA A 182 19.52 1.52 -5.60
CA ALA A 182 19.09 2.91 -5.80
C ALA A 182 17.63 2.98 -6.30
N ILE A 183 17.26 2.15 -7.28
CA ILE A 183 15.90 2.07 -7.82
C ILE A 183 14.92 1.64 -6.71
N LEU A 184 15.26 0.62 -5.94
CA LEU A 184 14.43 0.13 -4.84
C LEU A 184 14.28 1.20 -3.75
N ALA A 185 15.37 1.78 -3.30
CA ALA A 185 15.37 2.82 -2.27
C ALA A 185 14.56 4.04 -2.71
N GLY A 186 14.76 4.53 -3.95
CA GLY A 186 14.02 5.66 -4.50
C GLY A 186 12.52 5.37 -4.62
N SER A 187 12.16 4.17 -5.07
CA SER A 187 10.75 3.76 -5.17
C SER A 187 10.06 3.71 -3.80
N CYS A 188 10.71 3.13 -2.79
CA CYS A 188 10.18 3.08 -1.43
C CYS A 188 10.13 4.46 -0.77
N PHE A 189 11.15 5.30 -1.00
CA PHE A 189 11.20 6.66 -0.47
C PHE A 189 10.05 7.52 -1.02
N GLY A 190 9.84 7.49 -2.34
CA GLY A 190 8.78 8.25 -3.00
C GLY A 190 7.39 7.79 -2.58
N ASP A 191 7.16 6.49 -2.48
CA ASP A 191 5.91 5.91 -2.00
C ASP A 191 5.59 6.33 -0.56
N ASN A 192 6.59 6.29 0.32
CA ASN A 192 6.41 6.68 1.72
C ASN A 192 6.06 8.17 1.92
N LEU A 193 6.44 9.03 0.98
CA LEU A 193 6.16 10.47 1.00
C LEU A 193 4.93 10.85 0.16
N ALA A 194 4.42 9.95 -0.66
CA ALA A 194 3.27 10.24 -1.50
C ALA A 194 1.98 10.32 -0.68
N PRO A 195 1.23 11.44 -0.76
CA PRO A 195 -0.06 11.54 -0.09
C PRO A 195 -1.13 10.63 -0.71
N ILE A 196 -0.92 10.21 -1.97
CA ILE A 196 -1.81 9.31 -2.71
C ILE A 196 -1.38 7.83 -2.59
N SER A 197 -0.32 7.53 -1.82
CA SER A 197 0.11 6.16 -1.59
C SER A 197 -0.97 5.37 -0.85
N ASP A 198 -1.20 4.15 -1.34
CA ASP A 198 -2.15 3.21 -0.76
C ASP A 198 -1.83 2.92 0.71
N THR A 199 -0.56 2.70 1.03
CA THR A 199 -0.09 2.44 2.40
C THR A 199 -0.25 3.66 3.30
N THR A 200 -0.06 4.87 2.76
CA THR A 200 -0.22 6.13 3.51
C THR A 200 -1.70 6.40 3.78
N ILE A 201 -2.55 6.23 2.78
CA ILE A 201 -4.01 6.39 2.91
C ILE A 201 -4.55 5.36 3.90
N ALA A 202 -4.23 4.07 3.74
CA ALA A 202 -4.70 3.02 4.62
C ALA A 202 -4.29 3.27 6.09
N SER A 203 -3.03 3.65 6.32
CA SER A 203 -2.55 3.91 7.68
C SER A 203 -3.16 5.17 8.31
N SER A 204 -3.39 6.22 7.54
CA SER A 204 -3.97 7.47 8.05
C SER A 204 -5.47 7.31 8.36
N LEU A 205 -6.21 6.65 7.47
CA LEU A 205 -7.63 6.40 7.67
C LEU A 205 -7.89 5.44 8.84
N SER A 206 -7.07 4.39 8.99
CA SER A 206 -7.20 3.46 10.12
C SER A 206 -6.92 4.10 11.48
N GLN A 207 -6.19 5.21 11.52
CA GLN A 207 -5.87 5.98 12.72
C GLN A 207 -6.69 7.27 12.84
N GLU A 208 -7.63 7.51 11.93
CA GLU A 208 -8.46 8.73 11.88
C GLU A 208 -7.61 10.03 11.86
N VAL A 209 -6.46 9.99 11.20
CA VAL A 209 -5.52 11.12 11.08
C VAL A 209 -5.51 11.64 9.64
N ASP A 210 -5.38 12.95 9.51
CA ASP A 210 -5.22 13.60 8.21
C ASP A 210 -3.97 13.11 7.48
N VAL A 211 -4.13 12.71 6.20
CA VAL A 211 -3.06 12.16 5.34
C VAL A 211 -1.87 13.11 5.25
N MET A 212 -2.11 14.41 5.12
CA MET A 212 -1.04 15.41 4.99
C MET A 212 -0.23 15.57 6.28
N LYS A 213 -0.85 15.37 7.45
CA LYS A 213 -0.12 15.37 8.73
C LYS A 213 0.81 14.16 8.83
N VAL A 214 0.35 13.00 8.37
CA VAL A 214 1.18 11.78 8.32
C VAL A 214 2.37 11.97 7.40
N VAL A 215 2.15 12.47 6.17
CA VAL A 215 3.22 12.73 5.20
C VAL A 215 4.26 13.72 5.75
N ARG A 216 3.81 14.85 6.33
CA ARG A 216 4.72 15.84 6.95
C ARG A 216 5.53 15.25 8.10
N SER A 217 4.94 14.38 8.90
CA SER A 217 5.66 13.70 9.98
C SER A 217 6.74 12.76 9.42
N ARG A 218 6.39 11.95 8.41
CA ARG A 218 7.31 11.01 7.76
C ARG A 218 8.47 11.70 7.04
N PHE A 219 8.22 12.85 6.42
CA PHE A 219 9.23 13.63 5.71
C PHE A 219 10.46 13.95 6.58
N LYS A 220 10.25 14.30 7.84
CA LYS A 220 11.36 14.59 8.79
C LYS A 220 12.27 13.39 9.00
N TYR A 221 11.69 12.19 9.12
CA TYR A 221 12.44 10.96 9.32
C TYR A 221 13.08 10.46 8.01
N ALA A 222 12.38 10.60 6.89
CA ALA A 222 12.89 10.20 5.59
C ALA A 222 14.10 11.03 5.13
N LEU A 223 14.23 12.29 5.59
CA LEU A 223 15.39 13.14 5.29
C LEU A 223 16.66 12.71 6.04
N ILE A 224 16.50 11.99 7.15
CA ILE A 224 17.63 11.54 8.01
C ILE A 224 18.11 10.15 7.58
N ALA A 225 17.22 9.35 6.97
CA ALA A 225 17.50 7.99 6.53
C ALA A 225 18.18 7.94 5.16
#